data_b0426efd3de4731e7b6fbb529919b6cf
#
_entry.id   b0426efd3de4731e7b6fbb529919b6cf
#
_cell.length_a   1.000
_cell.length_b   1.000
_cell.length_c   1.000
_cell.angle_alpha   90.00
_cell.angle_beta   90.00
_cell.angle_gamma   90.00
#
_symmetry.space_group_name_H-M   'P 1'
#
loop_
_entity.id
_entity.type
_entity.pdbx_description
1 polymer ?
#
loop_
_entity_poly.entity_id
_entity_poly.type
_entity_poly.pdbx_seq_one_letter_code
_entity_poly.pdbx_strand_id
1 'polypeptide(L)'
;MMGYMKTLLLLATLIVTLTTHAKTNLEIIKIGHPTLRATAQEVIHAEISNPEFQSLIDDMISTMSEAGGVGLAAPQVNKSLRMFVMKSWPSVSLTVVINPTIEYLEDFGKKDSVEGCLSIPGKNLKVQRFKKIHLSYFDRKGEYISVELNGFGAIIAQHEYDHLNGILIVDLVEQMISKINYIGFSNAPLM
;
A
#
# COMPACT_ATOMS: atom_id res chain seq x y z
N MET A 1 55.98 36.52 -39.76
CA MET A 1 55.97 35.23 -39.10
C MET A 1 54.71 35.24 -38.19
N MET A 2 53.61 34.63 -38.67
CA MET A 2 52.34 34.56 -37.96
C MET A 2 52.22 33.18 -37.29
N GLY A 3 52.25 33.17 -35.96
CA GLY A 3 52.08 31.93 -35.18
C GLY A 3 50.61 31.58 -35.02
N TYR A 4 50.19 30.41 -35.53
CA TYR A 4 48.91 29.84 -35.35
C TYR A 4 48.81 29.18 -33.93
N MET A 5 48.01 29.78 -33.06
CA MET A 5 47.61 29.21 -31.77
C MET A 5 46.48 28.20 -32.01
N LYS A 6 46.76 26.91 -31.91
CA LYS A 6 45.75 25.84 -31.98
C LYS A 6 45.03 25.75 -30.64
N THR A 7 43.82 26.25 -30.61
CA THR A 7 42.91 26.05 -29.45
C THR A 7 42.38 24.61 -29.46
N LEU A 8 42.84 23.81 -28.51
CA LEU A 8 42.37 22.42 -28.31
C LEU A 8 41.05 22.46 -27.51
N LEU A 9 39.94 22.23 -28.18
CA LEU A 9 38.63 22.09 -27.53
C LEU A 9 38.54 20.68 -26.93
N LEU A 10 38.67 20.55 -25.61
CA LEU A 10 38.36 19.31 -24.90
C LEU A 10 36.82 19.19 -24.80
N LEU A 11 36.23 18.32 -25.60
CA LEU A 11 34.86 17.86 -25.40
C LEU A 11 34.84 16.86 -24.20
N ALA A 12 34.40 17.32 -23.05
CA ALA A 12 34.09 16.43 -21.94
C ALA A 12 32.74 15.73 -22.25
N THR A 13 32.79 14.50 -22.72
CA THR A 13 31.59 13.66 -22.85
C THR A 13 31.11 13.23 -21.44
N LEU A 14 30.03 13.81 -20.99
CA LEU A 14 29.32 13.37 -19.76
C LEU A 14 28.71 12.00 -20.05
N ILE A 15 29.34 10.93 -19.60
CA ILE A 15 28.78 9.58 -19.64
C ILE A 15 27.73 9.49 -18.49
N VAL A 16 26.49 9.70 -18.81
CA VAL A 16 25.37 9.38 -17.90
C VAL A 16 25.23 7.86 -17.90
N THR A 17 25.79 7.21 -16.89
CA THR A 17 25.52 5.79 -16.66
C THR A 17 24.08 5.64 -16.18
N LEU A 18 23.18 5.21 -17.07
CA LEU A 18 21.88 4.70 -16.65
C LEU A 18 22.12 3.39 -15.86
N THR A 19 22.10 3.48 -14.55
CA THR A 19 22.02 2.29 -13.71
C THR A 19 20.60 1.74 -13.84
N THR A 20 20.43 0.70 -14.66
CA THR A 20 19.17 -0.08 -14.67
C THR A 20 19.11 -0.85 -13.36
N HIS A 21 18.19 -0.45 -12.47
CA HIS A 21 17.91 -1.23 -11.28
C HIS A 21 17.27 -2.57 -11.70
N ALA A 22 17.92 -3.69 -11.36
CA ALA A 22 17.33 -5.00 -11.56
C ALA A 22 16.20 -5.15 -10.53
N LYS A 23 14.97 -5.41 -10.99
CA LYS A 23 13.82 -5.66 -10.11
C LYS A 23 14.14 -6.79 -9.13
N THR A 24 13.97 -6.51 -7.85
CA THR A 24 14.21 -7.47 -6.77
C THR A 24 12.88 -7.90 -6.16
N ASN A 25 12.66 -9.21 -6.07
CA ASN A 25 11.51 -9.73 -5.34
C ASN A 25 11.78 -9.60 -3.84
N LEU A 26 10.92 -8.81 -3.19
CA LEU A 26 10.98 -8.62 -1.75
C LEU A 26 10.35 -9.81 -1.03
N GLU A 27 10.90 -10.18 0.12
CA GLU A 27 10.29 -11.18 0.99
C GLU A 27 9.00 -10.63 1.60
N ILE A 28 7.89 -11.38 1.46
CA ILE A 28 6.62 -11.05 2.14
C ILE A 28 6.62 -11.72 3.51
N ILE A 29 6.77 -10.91 4.57
CA ILE A 29 6.75 -11.37 5.95
C ILE A 29 5.34 -11.84 6.36
N LYS A 30 5.28 -12.79 7.29
CA LYS A 30 4.03 -13.46 7.67
C LYS A 30 3.56 -13.01 9.05
N ILE A 31 2.29 -13.27 9.32
CA ILE A 31 1.66 -13.02 10.63
C ILE A 31 2.55 -13.57 11.76
N GLY A 32 2.70 -12.77 12.82
CA GLY A 32 3.68 -13.01 13.90
C GLY A 32 4.89 -12.08 13.83
N HIS A 33 5.23 -11.54 12.65
CA HIS A 33 6.32 -10.57 12.54
C HIS A 33 5.90 -9.21 13.14
N PRO A 34 6.74 -8.57 14.00
CA PRO A 34 6.36 -7.36 14.75
C PRO A 34 6.03 -6.16 13.85
N THR A 35 6.70 -6.03 12.69
CA THR A 35 6.43 -4.93 11.74
C THR A 35 4.97 -4.91 11.28
N LEU A 36 4.30 -6.08 11.17
CA LEU A 36 2.89 -6.16 10.78
C LEU A 36 1.92 -5.66 11.87
N ARG A 37 2.43 -5.40 13.07
CA ARG A 37 1.66 -4.89 14.22
C ARG A 37 2.01 -3.46 14.61
N ALA A 38 3.00 -2.88 13.95
CA ALA A 38 3.41 -1.51 14.17
C ALA A 38 2.64 -0.54 13.26
N THR A 39 2.38 0.67 13.75
CA THR A 39 1.93 1.76 12.89
C THR A 39 3.09 2.21 12.02
N ALA A 40 2.88 2.24 10.71
CA ALA A 40 3.87 2.64 9.73
C ALA A 40 4.14 4.16 9.80
N GLN A 41 5.37 4.55 9.52
CA GLN A 41 5.84 5.95 9.54
C GLN A 41 5.49 6.67 8.23
N GLU A 42 5.18 7.94 8.32
CA GLU A 42 4.97 8.77 7.14
C GLU A 42 6.25 8.89 6.30
N VAL A 43 6.07 8.88 5.00
CA VAL A 43 7.12 9.16 4.03
C VAL A 43 7.33 10.67 3.95
N ILE A 44 8.56 11.14 4.11
CA ILE A 44 8.89 12.55 3.92
C ILE A 44 8.65 12.91 2.45
N HIS A 45 7.81 13.92 2.18
CA HIS A 45 7.40 14.26 0.81
C HIS A 45 8.58 14.49 -0.13
N ALA A 46 9.66 15.14 0.33
CA ALA A 46 10.86 15.37 -0.47
C ALA A 46 11.61 14.07 -0.86
N GLU A 47 11.37 12.97 -0.15
CA GLU A 47 11.99 11.66 -0.44
C GLU A 47 11.24 10.87 -1.50
N ILE A 48 10.01 11.27 -1.86
CA ILE A 48 9.21 10.54 -2.87
C ILE A 48 9.96 10.44 -4.21
N SER A 49 10.67 11.49 -4.62
CA SER A 49 11.44 11.51 -5.86
C SER A 49 12.83 10.83 -5.76
N ASN A 50 13.23 10.35 -4.58
CA ASN A 50 14.51 9.69 -4.37
C ASN A 50 14.57 8.39 -5.20
N PRO A 51 15.63 8.14 -5.97
CA PRO A 51 15.77 6.94 -6.79
C PRO A 51 15.65 5.64 -6.01
N GLU A 52 16.14 5.57 -4.76
CA GLU A 52 16.00 4.38 -3.91
C GLU A 52 14.54 4.12 -3.50
N PHE A 53 13.79 5.19 -3.20
CA PHE A 53 12.37 5.08 -2.90
C PHE A 53 11.57 4.66 -4.14
N GLN A 54 11.89 5.21 -5.32
CA GLN A 54 11.27 4.79 -6.58
C GLN A 54 11.58 3.32 -6.92
N SER A 55 12.80 2.86 -6.65
CA SER A 55 13.17 1.43 -6.77
C SER A 55 12.35 0.55 -5.83
N LEU A 56 12.16 0.95 -4.58
CA LEU A 56 11.31 0.21 -3.63
C LEU A 56 9.87 0.09 -4.13
N ILE A 57 9.30 1.14 -4.72
CA ILE A 57 7.97 1.11 -5.34
C ILE A 57 7.93 0.05 -6.45
N ASP A 58 8.92 0.05 -7.35
CA ASP A 58 8.96 -0.88 -8.48
C ASP A 58 9.15 -2.33 -8.00
N ASP A 59 9.96 -2.56 -6.98
CA ASP A 59 10.14 -3.88 -6.36
C ASP A 59 8.86 -4.36 -5.67
N MET A 60 8.13 -3.48 -4.98
CA MET A 60 6.83 -3.82 -4.38
C MET A 60 5.78 -4.18 -5.44
N ILE A 61 5.72 -3.44 -6.55
CA ILE A 61 4.83 -3.74 -7.68
C ILE A 61 5.14 -5.12 -8.26
N SER A 62 6.43 -5.44 -8.47
CA SER A 62 6.89 -6.72 -8.96
C SER A 62 6.50 -7.85 -8.00
N THR A 63 6.84 -7.69 -6.72
CA THR A 63 6.53 -8.64 -5.65
C THR A 63 5.03 -8.92 -5.53
N MET A 64 4.20 -7.87 -5.52
CA MET A 64 2.74 -8.00 -5.51
C MET A 64 2.24 -8.83 -6.70
N SER A 65 2.74 -8.52 -7.89
CA SER A 65 2.29 -9.16 -9.13
C SER A 65 2.68 -10.63 -9.19
N GLU A 66 3.90 -10.97 -8.80
CA GLU A 66 4.41 -12.35 -8.78
C GLU A 66 3.74 -13.21 -7.69
N ALA A 67 3.40 -12.60 -6.56
CA ALA A 67 2.61 -13.25 -5.52
C ALA A 67 1.12 -13.42 -5.89
N GLY A 68 0.69 -12.95 -7.07
CA GLY A 68 -0.72 -13.00 -7.49
C GLY A 68 -1.63 -12.05 -6.70
N GLY A 69 -1.06 -11.04 -6.02
CA GLY A 69 -1.78 -10.06 -5.22
C GLY A 69 -2.47 -8.99 -6.04
N VAL A 70 -3.41 -8.31 -5.41
CA VAL A 70 -4.11 -7.12 -5.93
C VAL A 70 -3.76 -5.85 -5.16
N GLY A 71 -3.13 -6.00 -3.99
CA GLY A 71 -2.57 -4.97 -3.13
C GLY A 71 -1.36 -5.50 -2.36
N LEU A 72 -0.47 -4.61 -1.93
CA LEU A 72 0.67 -4.91 -1.08
C LEU A 72 1.12 -3.64 -0.34
N ALA A 73 1.06 -3.66 0.98
CA ALA A 73 1.53 -2.58 1.83
C ALA A 73 3.02 -2.74 2.21
N ALA A 74 3.73 -1.62 2.38
CA ALA A 74 5.15 -1.63 2.73
C ALA A 74 5.47 -2.41 4.03
N PRO A 75 4.63 -2.40 5.08
CA PRO A 75 4.85 -3.26 6.24
C PRO A 75 4.93 -4.75 5.92
N GLN A 76 4.23 -5.22 4.87
CA GLN A 76 4.25 -6.63 4.47
C GLN A 76 5.59 -7.06 3.85
N VAL A 77 6.40 -6.12 3.40
CA VAL A 77 7.78 -6.35 2.94
C VAL A 77 8.82 -5.80 3.92
N ASN A 78 8.44 -5.75 5.20
CA ASN A 78 9.29 -5.33 6.32
C ASN A 78 9.81 -3.89 6.20
N LYS A 79 9.05 -3.00 5.55
CA LYS A 79 9.31 -1.55 5.48
C LYS A 79 8.23 -0.80 6.24
N SER A 80 8.59 -0.17 7.37
CA SER A 80 7.62 0.56 8.19
C SER A 80 7.33 1.95 7.61
N LEU A 81 6.80 1.99 6.39
CA LEU A 81 6.45 3.22 5.64
C LEU A 81 4.96 3.25 5.32
N ARG A 82 4.34 4.43 5.44
CA ARG A 82 2.93 4.63 5.09
C ARG A 82 2.73 4.67 3.59
N MET A 83 2.92 3.54 2.93
CA MET A 83 2.64 3.38 1.51
C MET A 83 2.17 1.98 1.18
N PHE A 84 1.39 1.88 0.10
CA PHE A 84 1.02 0.62 -0.52
C PHE A 84 0.90 0.76 -2.03
N VAL A 85 0.95 -0.35 -2.72
CA VAL A 85 0.65 -0.47 -4.15
C VAL A 85 -0.62 -1.29 -4.32
N MET A 86 -1.46 -0.92 -5.28
CA MET A 86 -2.69 -1.66 -5.56
C MET A 86 -3.05 -1.64 -7.04
N LYS A 87 -3.81 -2.63 -7.48
CA LYS A 87 -4.47 -2.62 -8.78
C LYS A 87 -5.73 -1.78 -8.69
N SER A 88 -5.85 -0.77 -9.54
CA SER A 88 -7.08 0.01 -9.68
C SER A 88 -8.16 -0.82 -10.38
N TRP A 89 -9.37 -0.76 -9.88
CA TRP A 89 -10.50 -1.46 -10.47
C TRP A 89 -11.56 -0.47 -10.97
N PRO A 90 -12.14 -0.67 -12.16
CA PRO A 90 -12.03 -1.82 -13.09
C PRO A 90 -10.89 -1.73 -14.11
N SER A 91 -10.12 -0.66 -14.17
CA SER A 91 -9.12 -0.42 -15.23
C SER A 91 -7.86 -1.30 -15.16
N VAL A 92 -7.66 -2.04 -14.04
CA VAL A 92 -6.48 -2.89 -13.78
C VAL A 92 -5.15 -2.12 -13.90
N SER A 93 -5.18 -0.78 -13.85
CA SER A 93 -3.96 0.04 -13.76
C SER A 93 -3.34 -0.08 -12.35
N LEU A 94 -2.05 0.21 -12.25
CA LEU A 94 -1.34 0.23 -10.97
C LEU A 94 -1.44 1.61 -10.34
N THR A 95 -1.77 1.64 -9.05
CA THR A 95 -1.78 2.86 -8.24
C THR A 95 -0.79 2.72 -7.11
N VAL A 96 0.03 3.74 -6.91
CA VAL A 96 0.94 3.89 -5.77
C VAL A 96 0.32 4.92 -4.83
N VAL A 97 0.15 4.53 -3.59
CA VAL A 97 -0.54 5.31 -2.56
C VAL A 97 0.43 5.59 -1.42
N ILE A 98 0.79 6.85 -1.22
CA ILE A 98 1.77 7.30 -0.23
C ILE A 98 1.09 8.25 0.75
N ASN A 99 1.30 8.03 2.06
CA ASN A 99 0.70 8.78 3.16
C ASN A 99 -0.82 8.91 3.02
N PRO A 100 -1.54 7.79 2.85
CA PRO A 100 -2.98 7.83 2.66
C PRO A 100 -3.73 8.27 3.91
N THR A 101 -4.86 8.94 3.66
CA THR A 101 -5.95 9.10 4.61
C THR A 101 -7.23 8.55 4.01
N ILE A 102 -8.03 7.88 4.83
CA ILE A 102 -9.35 7.36 4.42
C ILE A 102 -10.43 8.02 5.27
N GLU A 103 -11.42 8.59 4.58
CA GLU A 103 -12.70 8.97 5.16
C GLU A 103 -13.75 7.91 4.76
N TYR A 104 -14.40 7.33 5.76
CA TYR A 104 -15.44 6.33 5.53
C TYR A 104 -16.78 7.00 5.29
N LEU A 105 -17.38 6.78 4.12
CA LEU A 105 -18.67 7.35 3.76
C LEU A 105 -19.78 6.47 4.33
N GLU A 106 -20.10 6.69 5.61
CA GLU A 106 -20.97 5.84 6.43
C GLU A 106 -22.40 5.72 5.90
N ASP A 107 -22.92 6.75 5.24
CA ASP A 107 -24.26 6.77 4.62
C ASP A 107 -24.46 5.65 3.59
N PHE A 108 -23.39 5.15 2.97
CA PHE A 108 -23.45 4.04 2.03
C PHE A 108 -23.43 2.67 2.73
N GLY A 109 -23.20 2.64 4.04
CA GLY A 109 -23.14 1.45 4.86
C GLY A 109 -21.94 0.54 4.57
N LYS A 110 -21.99 -0.65 5.17
CA LYS A 110 -20.96 -1.70 5.01
C LYS A 110 -21.51 -2.87 4.20
N LYS A 111 -20.59 -3.70 3.73
CA LYS A 111 -20.87 -4.99 3.10
C LYS A 111 -19.89 -6.06 3.59
N ASP A 112 -20.33 -7.29 3.50
CA ASP A 112 -19.44 -8.43 3.69
C ASP A 112 -18.47 -8.56 2.53
N SER A 113 -17.22 -8.85 2.85
CA SER A 113 -16.13 -9.13 1.94
C SER A 113 -15.41 -10.39 2.38
N VAL A 114 -15.04 -11.26 1.43
CA VAL A 114 -14.18 -12.42 1.69
C VAL A 114 -12.79 -12.07 1.18
N GLU A 115 -11.82 -11.97 2.10
CA GLU A 115 -10.49 -11.46 1.82
C GLU A 115 -9.41 -12.47 2.18
N GLY A 116 -8.44 -12.62 1.27
CA GLY A 116 -7.15 -13.25 1.56
C GLY A 116 -6.10 -12.18 1.85
N CYS A 117 -4.99 -12.57 2.47
CA CYS A 117 -3.85 -11.70 2.72
C CYS A 117 -2.55 -12.43 2.42
N LEU A 118 -1.64 -11.80 1.68
CA LEU A 118 -0.33 -12.38 1.34
C LEU A 118 0.53 -12.68 2.59
N SER A 119 0.29 -11.93 3.68
CA SER A 119 0.94 -12.18 4.98
C SER A 119 0.24 -13.26 5.83
N ILE A 120 -0.93 -13.77 5.39
CA ILE A 120 -1.71 -14.81 6.08
C ILE A 120 -2.10 -15.89 5.06
N PRO A 121 -1.14 -16.67 4.55
CA PRO A 121 -1.39 -17.60 3.45
C PRO A 121 -2.41 -18.68 3.82
N GLY A 122 -3.18 -19.11 2.82
CA GLY A 122 -4.13 -20.21 2.95
C GLY A 122 -5.41 -19.90 3.74
N LYS A 123 -5.63 -18.63 4.13
CA LYS A 123 -6.86 -18.21 4.82
C LYS A 123 -7.62 -17.18 4.01
N ASN A 124 -8.92 -17.41 3.84
CA ASN A 124 -9.89 -16.43 3.37
C ASN A 124 -10.86 -16.16 4.50
N LEU A 125 -10.97 -14.91 4.92
CA LEU A 125 -11.77 -14.50 6.07
C LEU A 125 -12.88 -13.56 5.64
N LYS A 126 -14.05 -13.74 6.22
CA LYS A 126 -15.21 -12.86 6.02
C LYS A 126 -15.11 -11.68 6.97
N VAL A 127 -15.02 -10.48 6.42
CA VAL A 127 -14.92 -9.22 7.16
C VAL A 127 -15.94 -8.21 6.63
N GLN A 128 -16.19 -7.15 7.37
CA GLN A 128 -17.04 -6.04 6.91
C GLN A 128 -16.20 -4.87 6.44
N ARG A 129 -16.55 -4.33 5.25
CA ARG A 129 -15.92 -3.15 4.65
C ARG A 129 -16.95 -2.09 4.33
N PHE A 130 -16.58 -0.83 4.45
CA PHE A 130 -17.38 0.26 3.93
C PHE A 130 -17.51 0.13 2.42
N LYS A 131 -18.74 0.34 1.92
CA LYS A 131 -19.03 0.22 0.47
C LYS A 131 -18.36 1.31 -0.34
N LYS A 132 -18.16 2.50 0.28
CA LYS A 132 -17.62 3.68 -0.35
C LYS A 132 -16.71 4.42 0.62
N ILE A 133 -15.59 4.90 0.13
CA ILE A 133 -14.60 5.66 0.88
C ILE A 133 -14.13 6.86 0.06
N HIS A 134 -13.66 7.89 0.73
CA HIS A 134 -12.86 8.94 0.13
C HIS A 134 -11.40 8.71 0.51
N LEU A 135 -10.53 8.53 -0.49
CA LEU A 135 -9.11 8.27 -0.33
C LEU A 135 -8.31 9.48 -0.80
N SER A 136 -7.48 10.03 0.08
CA SER A 136 -6.53 11.09 -0.25
C SER A 136 -5.12 10.62 0.00
N TYR A 137 -4.19 10.91 -0.92
CA TYR A 137 -2.81 10.40 -0.87
C TYR A 137 -1.88 11.18 -1.79
N PHE A 138 -0.58 10.95 -1.71
CA PHE A 138 0.38 11.35 -2.72
C PHE A 138 0.68 10.16 -3.65
N ASP A 139 0.72 10.42 -4.95
CA ASP A 139 1.13 9.41 -5.93
C ASP A 139 2.65 9.26 -5.97
N ARG A 140 3.16 8.36 -6.85
CA ARG A 140 4.61 8.15 -7.01
C ARG A 140 5.40 9.37 -7.50
N LYS A 141 4.74 10.41 -8.02
CA LYS A 141 5.37 11.67 -8.43
C LYS A 141 5.33 12.72 -7.32
N GLY A 142 4.67 12.43 -6.19
CA GLY A 142 4.40 13.39 -5.13
C GLY A 142 3.22 14.32 -5.41
N GLU A 143 2.39 14.01 -6.42
CA GLU A 143 1.16 14.76 -6.70
C GLU A 143 0.06 14.34 -5.73
N TYR A 144 -0.64 15.32 -5.14
CA TYR A 144 -1.76 15.03 -4.23
C TYR A 144 -2.99 14.61 -5.02
N ILE A 145 -3.53 13.45 -4.68
CA ILE A 145 -4.72 12.87 -5.28
C ILE A 145 -5.80 12.73 -4.22
N SER A 146 -7.03 13.04 -4.59
CA SER A 146 -8.21 12.89 -3.74
C SER A 146 -9.33 12.30 -4.57
N VAL A 147 -9.83 11.11 -4.21
CA VAL A 147 -10.74 10.32 -5.05
C VAL A 147 -11.71 9.51 -4.22
N GLU A 148 -12.95 9.39 -4.69
CA GLU A 148 -13.90 8.44 -4.14
C GLU A 148 -13.71 7.06 -4.76
N LEU A 149 -13.63 6.04 -3.92
CA LEU A 149 -13.55 4.65 -4.32
C LEU A 149 -14.79 3.89 -3.84
N ASN A 150 -15.22 2.94 -4.66
CA ASN A 150 -16.29 2.01 -4.32
C ASN A 150 -15.94 0.58 -4.79
N GLY A 151 -16.82 -0.37 -4.48
CA GLY A 151 -16.66 -1.76 -4.94
C GLY A 151 -15.35 -2.39 -4.51
N PHE A 152 -14.68 -3.09 -5.44
CA PHE A 152 -13.47 -3.85 -5.12
C PHE A 152 -12.26 -2.94 -4.82
N GLY A 153 -12.15 -1.80 -5.52
CA GLY A 153 -11.09 -0.82 -5.25
C GLY A 153 -11.14 -0.26 -3.83
N ALA A 154 -12.34 0.02 -3.32
CA ALA A 154 -12.50 0.47 -1.93
C ALA A 154 -12.13 -0.62 -0.92
N ILE A 155 -12.41 -1.90 -1.23
CA ILE A 155 -12.03 -3.04 -0.38
C ILE A 155 -10.50 -3.16 -0.30
N ILE A 156 -9.81 -3.15 -1.45
CA ILE A 156 -8.35 -3.24 -1.49
C ILE A 156 -7.74 -2.09 -0.70
N ALA A 157 -8.15 -0.85 -0.96
CA ALA A 157 -7.60 0.31 -0.27
C ALA A 157 -7.77 0.24 1.26
N GLN A 158 -8.93 -0.24 1.76
CA GLN A 158 -9.14 -0.45 3.19
C GLN A 158 -8.24 -1.55 3.76
N HIS A 159 -8.06 -2.66 3.03
CA HIS A 159 -7.18 -3.75 3.43
C HIS A 159 -5.73 -3.29 3.58
N GLU A 160 -5.21 -2.59 2.58
CA GLU A 160 -3.82 -2.10 2.59
C GLU A 160 -3.64 -0.98 3.63
N TYR A 161 -4.65 -0.13 3.83
CA TYR A 161 -4.64 0.91 4.87
C TYR A 161 -4.62 0.31 6.29
N ASP A 162 -5.31 -0.81 6.51
CA ASP A 162 -5.23 -1.54 7.79
C ASP A 162 -3.80 -1.96 8.11
N HIS A 163 -3.06 -2.50 7.13
CA HIS A 163 -1.65 -2.86 7.29
C HIS A 163 -0.78 -1.69 7.73
N LEU A 164 -1.07 -0.46 7.25
CA LEU A 164 -0.34 0.74 7.67
C LEU A 164 -0.59 1.13 9.13
N ASN A 165 -1.68 0.62 9.71
CA ASN A 165 -2.07 0.86 11.10
C ASN A 165 -1.86 -0.36 12.01
N GLY A 166 -1.14 -1.38 11.53
CA GLY A 166 -0.84 -2.61 12.28
C GLY A 166 -2.05 -3.54 12.47
N ILE A 167 -3.10 -3.34 11.67
CA ILE A 167 -4.34 -4.14 11.71
C ILE A 167 -4.28 -5.23 10.63
N LEU A 168 -4.69 -6.44 11.01
CA LEU A 168 -4.78 -7.58 10.10
C LEU A 168 -6.23 -8.05 9.98
N ILE A 169 -6.57 -8.76 8.90
CA ILE A 169 -7.93 -9.27 8.68
C ILE A 169 -8.44 -10.18 9.81
N VAL A 170 -7.55 -10.85 10.53
CA VAL A 170 -7.91 -11.68 11.69
C VAL A 170 -8.50 -10.85 12.83
N ASP A 171 -8.03 -9.63 13.05
CA ASP A 171 -8.49 -8.74 14.11
C ASP A 171 -9.92 -8.28 13.84
N LEU A 172 -10.27 -8.07 12.58
CA LEU A 172 -11.61 -7.66 12.18
C LEU A 172 -12.63 -8.77 12.43
N VAL A 173 -12.25 -10.04 12.26
CA VAL A 173 -13.09 -11.20 12.59
C VAL A 173 -13.31 -11.31 14.10
N GLU A 174 -12.27 -11.14 14.90
CA GLU A 174 -12.35 -11.16 16.37
C GLU A 174 -13.26 -10.06 16.89
N GLN A 175 -13.18 -8.85 16.33
CA GLN A 175 -14.08 -7.74 16.67
C GLN A 175 -15.54 -8.03 16.31
N MET A 176 -15.80 -8.69 15.19
CA MET A 176 -17.16 -9.12 14.82
C MET A 176 -17.72 -10.14 15.82
N ILE A 177 -16.94 -11.14 16.19
CA ILE A 177 -17.34 -12.17 17.16
C ILE A 177 -17.63 -11.54 18.53
N SER A 178 -16.76 -10.64 19.00
CA SER A 178 -16.93 -9.94 20.27
C SER A 178 -18.22 -9.12 20.30
N LYS A 179 -18.58 -8.43 19.22
CA LYS A 179 -19.82 -7.67 19.09
C LYS A 179 -21.06 -8.59 19.14
N ILE A 180 -21.02 -9.72 18.44
CA ILE A 180 -22.13 -10.70 18.45
C ILE A 180 -22.36 -11.25 19.86
N ASN A 181 -21.29 -11.62 20.56
CA ASN A 181 -21.37 -12.12 21.93
C ASN A 181 -21.91 -11.07 22.89
N TYR A 182 -21.48 -9.81 22.77
CA TYR A 182 -21.98 -8.71 23.61
C TYR A 182 -23.49 -8.47 23.42
N ILE A 183 -23.98 -8.47 22.18
CA ILE A 183 -25.40 -8.30 21.85
C ILE A 183 -26.21 -9.51 22.37
N GLY A 184 -25.66 -10.72 22.26
CA GLY A 184 -26.27 -11.94 22.75
C GLY A 184 -26.49 -11.93 24.28
N PHE A 185 -25.53 -11.39 25.04
CA PHE A 185 -25.61 -11.27 26.49
C PHE A 185 -26.50 -10.11 26.96
N SER A 186 -26.61 -9.02 26.19
CA SER A 186 -27.44 -7.87 26.55
C SER A 186 -28.94 -8.12 26.40
N ASN A 187 -29.32 -9.14 25.65
CA ASN A 187 -30.74 -9.52 25.43
C ASN A 187 -31.18 -10.71 26.28
N ALA A 188 -30.35 -11.25 27.17
CA ALA A 188 -30.76 -12.28 28.13
C ALA A 188 -31.57 -11.62 29.24
N PRO A 189 -32.84 -12.04 29.51
CA PRO A 189 -33.59 -11.55 30.65
C PRO A 189 -32.85 -11.93 31.93
N LEU A 190 -32.66 -10.97 32.82
CA LEU A 190 -32.22 -11.25 34.20
C LEU A 190 -33.27 -12.12 34.89
N MET A 191 -32.89 -13.35 35.21
CA MET A 191 -33.69 -14.23 36.05
C MET A 191 -33.58 -13.82 37.52
#